data_8d4b214c54f399373499ecbd0a0a8bbf
#
_entry.id   8d4b214c54f399373499ecbd0a0a8bbf
#
_cell.length_a   1.000
_cell.length_b   1.000
_cell.length_c   1.000
_cell.angle_alpha   90.00
_cell.angle_beta   90.00
_cell.angle_gamma   90.00
#
_symmetry.space_group_name_H-M   'P 1'
#
loop_
_entity.id
_entity.type
_entity.pdbx_description
1 polymer ?
#
loop_
_entity_poly.entity_id
_entity_poly.type
_entity_poly.pdbx_seq_one_letter_code
_entity_poly.pdbx_strand_id
1 'polypeptide(L)'
;MNAYVASVIDYVKTTHANQPEFVQTVEEVLSSVSPIMDAHPEYEKVDLLKRMVEPERMFTFRVCWMDDKGEYHTNRGWRCQFNGAIGPYKGGLRFQKNVYEGIIKFLGFEQTFKNSLTGLPMGGAKGGSDFDPAGKSDAEVMRFCQSFMTALYRYIGPDIDVPAGDMGVGGREIGYLYGQYRRLKGVWENGVLTGKGMSYGGSLIRPEATGYGAVYYLQEVLKHENDTIEGKRLAISGYGNVGWGIMKKAAELGAKVTYFAGPDGYIHDPDGVVGEKLDFILEMRAKDPMHCKPYADKYGVEFVPGEKCWGVKDVDVYMPAATQNDVRMESAEKIAASGVKYYIEVANMPTTNDALNYLRAQKHMIVAPSKAVNAGGVGVSGLEMSQNSERLVWTAEEVDAQLHKMMKNIHKVSAEAAEEYGLGYDLVAGANIAGFKKVAQAMYEQGVF
;
A
#
# COMPACT_ATOMS: atom_id res chain seq x y z
N MET A 1 -13.85 24.92 -4.70
CA MET A 1 -12.60 24.41 -5.32
C MET A 1 -11.82 25.60 -5.86
N ASN A 2 -10.54 25.70 -5.54
CA ASN A 2 -9.62 26.73 -6.03
C ASN A 2 -9.54 26.69 -7.56
N ALA A 3 -9.46 27.87 -8.23
CA ALA A 3 -9.48 27.97 -9.70
C ALA A 3 -8.25 27.30 -10.36
N TYR A 4 -7.07 27.45 -9.75
CA TYR A 4 -5.86 26.79 -10.23
C TYR A 4 -5.96 25.26 -10.13
N VAL A 5 -6.46 24.74 -9.01
CA VAL A 5 -6.75 23.29 -8.85
C VAL A 5 -7.66 22.78 -9.96
N ALA A 6 -8.78 23.49 -10.22
CA ALA A 6 -9.71 23.12 -11.28
C ALA A 6 -9.02 23.09 -12.66
N SER A 7 -8.19 24.11 -12.97
CA SER A 7 -7.47 24.17 -14.25
C SER A 7 -6.48 23.02 -14.44
N VAL A 8 -5.80 22.56 -13.37
CA VAL A 8 -4.87 21.43 -13.44
C VAL A 8 -5.63 20.11 -13.58
N ILE A 9 -6.78 19.96 -12.92
CA ILE A 9 -7.65 18.78 -13.13
C ILE A 9 -8.11 18.71 -14.59
N ASP A 10 -8.56 19.82 -15.17
CA ASP A 10 -8.98 19.88 -16.58
C ASP A 10 -7.82 19.60 -17.55
N TYR A 11 -6.62 20.10 -17.23
CA TYR A 11 -5.41 19.75 -17.96
C TYR A 11 -5.17 18.23 -17.97
N VAL A 12 -5.23 17.57 -16.80
CA VAL A 12 -5.01 16.13 -16.70
C VAL A 12 -6.10 15.35 -17.43
N LYS A 13 -7.37 15.75 -17.32
CA LYS A 13 -8.50 15.14 -18.05
C LYS A 13 -8.31 15.20 -19.57
N THR A 14 -7.75 16.28 -20.06
CA THR A 14 -7.53 16.46 -21.49
C THR A 14 -6.29 15.74 -21.99
N THR A 15 -5.17 15.89 -21.27
CA THR A 15 -3.87 15.38 -21.70
C THR A 15 -3.74 13.87 -21.51
N HIS A 16 -4.36 13.34 -20.47
CA HIS A 16 -4.28 11.92 -20.06
C HIS A 16 -5.61 11.17 -20.17
N ALA A 17 -6.49 11.55 -21.09
CA ALA A 17 -7.81 10.97 -21.29
C ALA A 17 -7.80 9.43 -21.49
N ASN A 18 -6.69 8.86 -21.99
CA ASN A 18 -6.49 7.43 -22.17
C ASN A 18 -5.94 6.70 -20.93
N GLN A 19 -5.84 7.39 -19.78
CA GLN A 19 -5.32 6.86 -18.51
C GLN A 19 -6.35 7.10 -17.38
N PRO A 20 -7.53 6.47 -17.42
CA PRO A 20 -8.67 6.81 -16.56
C PRO A 20 -8.35 6.67 -15.07
N GLU A 21 -7.55 5.68 -14.66
CA GLU A 21 -7.18 5.48 -13.27
C GLU A 21 -6.30 6.63 -12.76
N PHE A 22 -5.40 7.14 -13.60
CA PHE A 22 -4.57 8.29 -13.28
C PHE A 22 -5.39 9.56 -13.14
N VAL A 23 -6.29 9.82 -14.10
CA VAL A 23 -7.19 10.97 -14.08
C VAL A 23 -8.04 10.99 -12.82
N GLN A 24 -8.65 9.86 -12.48
CA GLN A 24 -9.48 9.71 -11.28
C GLN A 24 -8.70 10.01 -10.00
N THR A 25 -7.51 9.45 -9.89
CA THR A 25 -6.66 9.62 -8.69
C THR A 25 -6.18 11.06 -8.52
N VAL A 26 -5.79 11.71 -9.62
CA VAL A 26 -5.41 13.14 -9.57
C VAL A 26 -6.59 14.01 -9.16
N GLU A 27 -7.77 13.78 -9.71
CA GLU A 27 -8.98 14.53 -9.33
C GLU A 27 -9.30 14.39 -7.84
N GLU A 28 -9.23 13.17 -7.31
CA GLU A 28 -9.45 12.90 -5.88
C GLU A 28 -8.43 13.65 -4.99
N VAL A 29 -7.15 13.49 -5.27
CA VAL A 29 -6.08 14.08 -4.46
C VAL A 29 -6.12 15.61 -4.55
N LEU A 30 -6.15 16.19 -5.76
CA LEU A 30 -6.12 17.63 -5.94
C LEU A 30 -7.37 18.32 -5.38
N SER A 31 -8.54 17.68 -5.45
CA SER A 31 -9.75 18.21 -4.82
C SER A 31 -9.60 18.32 -3.30
N SER A 32 -8.95 17.35 -2.66
CA SER A 32 -8.74 17.35 -1.21
C SER A 32 -7.71 18.38 -0.72
N VAL A 33 -6.76 18.80 -1.59
CA VAL A 33 -5.73 19.79 -1.24
C VAL A 33 -6.08 21.22 -1.66
N SER A 34 -7.26 21.43 -2.23
CA SER A 34 -7.74 22.76 -2.64
C SER A 34 -7.61 23.84 -1.54
N PRO A 35 -7.93 23.58 -0.26
CA PRO A 35 -7.75 24.57 0.81
C PRO A 35 -6.29 25.01 1.02
N ILE A 36 -5.32 24.14 0.73
CA ILE A 36 -3.89 24.49 0.82
C ILE A 36 -3.53 25.53 -0.22
N MET A 37 -4.06 25.39 -1.43
CA MET A 37 -3.77 26.32 -2.52
C MET A 37 -4.33 27.72 -2.27
N ASP A 38 -5.44 27.82 -1.53
CA ASP A 38 -5.98 29.12 -1.09
C ASP A 38 -5.08 29.77 -0.04
N ALA A 39 -4.45 28.96 0.83
CA ALA A 39 -3.52 29.44 1.85
C ALA A 39 -2.11 29.76 1.33
N HIS A 40 -1.71 29.18 0.18
CA HIS A 40 -0.35 29.25 -0.40
C HIS A 40 -0.36 29.70 -1.87
N PRO A 41 -0.72 30.97 -2.16
CA PRO A 41 -0.77 31.48 -3.54
C PRO A 41 0.60 31.51 -4.25
N GLU A 42 1.69 31.39 -3.50
CA GLU A 42 3.05 31.25 -4.05
C GLU A 42 3.24 29.93 -4.84
N TYR A 43 2.52 28.89 -4.52
CA TYR A 43 2.59 27.60 -5.22
C TYR A 43 2.04 27.70 -6.65
N GLU A 44 0.99 28.47 -6.88
CA GLU A 44 0.46 28.73 -8.23
C GLU A 44 1.49 29.47 -9.09
N LYS A 45 2.21 30.46 -8.52
CA LYS A 45 3.20 31.26 -9.26
C LYS A 45 4.35 30.44 -9.84
N VAL A 46 4.63 29.27 -9.25
CA VAL A 46 5.68 28.34 -9.72
C VAL A 46 5.10 27.11 -10.40
N ASP A 47 3.83 27.16 -10.78
CA ASP A 47 3.09 26.05 -11.45
C ASP A 47 3.24 24.69 -10.74
N LEU A 48 3.20 24.71 -9.40
CA LEU A 48 3.56 23.57 -8.56
C LEU A 48 2.67 22.36 -8.82
N LEU A 49 1.35 22.52 -8.90
CA LEU A 49 0.44 21.39 -9.09
C LEU A 49 0.60 20.74 -10.46
N LYS A 50 0.81 21.55 -11.53
CA LYS A 50 1.02 20.98 -12.86
C LYS A 50 2.32 20.19 -12.94
N ARG A 51 3.38 20.68 -12.29
CA ARG A 51 4.63 19.93 -12.12
C ARG A 51 4.43 18.65 -11.29
N MET A 52 3.59 18.73 -10.26
CA MET A 52 3.33 17.60 -9.36
C MET A 52 2.53 16.47 -10.00
N VAL A 53 1.68 16.74 -10.98
CA VAL A 53 0.91 15.71 -11.69
C VAL A 53 1.65 15.11 -12.88
N GLU A 54 2.78 15.66 -13.26
CA GLU A 54 3.65 15.05 -14.27
C GLU A 54 4.81 14.30 -13.62
N PRO A 55 5.08 13.03 -14.01
CA PRO A 55 6.23 12.31 -13.49
C PRO A 55 7.54 12.95 -13.97
N GLU A 56 8.56 12.98 -13.10
CA GLU A 56 9.87 13.50 -13.49
C GLU A 56 10.48 12.66 -14.63
N ARG A 57 10.25 11.33 -14.62
CA ARG A 57 10.70 10.41 -15.68
C ARG A 57 9.78 9.20 -15.79
N MET A 58 9.56 8.79 -17.05
CA MET A 58 8.90 7.53 -17.38
C MET A 58 9.78 6.74 -18.35
N PHE A 59 10.16 5.53 -17.96
CA PHE A 59 10.91 4.59 -18.81
C PHE A 59 9.97 3.49 -19.29
N THR A 60 9.94 3.29 -20.61
CA THR A 60 9.28 2.15 -21.23
C THR A 60 10.33 1.34 -21.97
N PHE A 61 10.37 0.03 -21.78
CA PHE A 61 11.36 -0.83 -22.39
C PHE A 61 10.79 -2.21 -22.74
N ARG A 62 11.42 -2.83 -23.70
CA ARG A 62 11.11 -4.21 -24.15
C ARG A 62 11.82 -5.21 -23.25
N VAL A 63 11.08 -6.28 -22.86
CA VAL A 63 11.60 -7.40 -22.09
C VAL A 63 11.40 -8.68 -22.90
N CYS A 64 12.49 -9.25 -23.44
CA CYS A 64 12.45 -10.49 -24.19
C CYS A 64 12.95 -11.65 -23.33
N TRP A 65 12.24 -12.77 -23.37
CA TRP A 65 12.58 -13.95 -22.59
C TRP A 65 12.14 -15.22 -23.33
N MET A 66 12.67 -16.38 -22.92
CA MET A 66 12.39 -17.67 -23.52
C MET A 66 11.71 -18.57 -22.49
N ASP A 67 10.64 -19.24 -22.88
CA ASP A 67 9.95 -20.22 -22.02
C ASP A 67 10.68 -21.56 -21.95
N ASP A 68 10.13 -22.50 -21.21
CA ASP A 68 10.72 -23.83 -21.03
C ASP A 68 10.63 -24.72 -22.28
N LYS A 69 9.83 -24.33 -23.28
CA LYS A 69 9.72 -25.01 -24.58
C LYS A 69 10.70 -24.44 -25.62
N GLY A 70 11.43 -23.38 -25.28
CA GLY A 70 12.34 -22.70 -26.19
C GLY A 70 11.67 -21.66 -27.08
N GLU A 71 10.43 -21.28 -26.79
CA GLU A 71 9.69 -20.23 -27.51
C GLU A 71 10.05 -18.84 -26.94
N TYR A 72 10.19 -17.85 -27.84
CA TYR A 72 10.53 -16.49 -27.47
C TYR A 72 9.28 -15.65 -27.23
N HIS A 73 9.29 -14.89 -26.14
CA HIS A 73 8.23 -13.99 -25.75
C HIS A 73 8.74 -12.57 -25.60
N THR A 74 7.86 -11.59 -25.82
CA THR A 74 8.16 -10.17 -25.66
C THR A 74 7.08 -9.52 -24.81
N ASN A 75 7.50 -8.91 -23.70
CA ASN A 75 6.66 -8.10 -22.82
C ASN A 75 7.16 -6.66 -22.80
N ARG A 76 6.32 -5.77 -22.30
CA ARG A 76 6.69 -4.38 -22.00
C ARG A 76 7.01 -4.23 -20.52
N GLY A 77 8.05 -3.48 -20.23
CA GLY A 77 8.40 -3.06 -18.89
C GLY A 77 8.30 -1.55 -18.74
N TRP A 78 7.95 -1.09 -17.55
CA TRP A 78 7.85 0.33 -17.20
C TRP A 78 8.52 0.61 -15.86
N ARG A 79 9.10 1.82 -15.74
CA ARG A 79 9.47 2.42 -14.46
C ARG A 79 9.12 3.90 -14.50
N CYS A 80 8.27 4.33 -13.58
CA CYS A 80 7.91 5.71 -13.32
C CYS A 80 8.68 6.22 -12.11
N GLN A 81 9.60 7.14 -12.31
CA GLN A 81 10.22 7.97 -11.29
C GLN A 81 9.35 9.22 -11.16
N PHE A 82 8.38 9.17 -10.23
CA PHE A 82 7.31 10.14 -10.25
C PHE A 82 7.72 11.47 -9.63
N ASN A 83 8.22 11.44 -8.40
CA ASN A 83 8.64 12.63 -7.69
C ASN A 83 9.77 12.32 -6.72
N GLY A 84 10.92 12.97 -6.87
CA GLY A 84 12.13 12.79 -6.06
C GLY A 84 12.38 13.88 -5.04
N ALA A 85 11.48 14.84 -4.84
CA ALA A 85 11.72 16.03 -4.02
C ALA A 85 12.04 15.71 -2.54
N ILE A 86 11.57 14.59 -2.00
CA ILE A 86 11.77 14.24 -0.58
C ILE A 86 12.71 13.04 -0.36
N GLY A 87 13.35 12.52 -1.40
CA GLY A 87 14.31 11.41 -1.30
C GLY A 87 14.36 10.55 -2.56
N PRO A 88 15.15 9.47 -2.56
CA PRO A 88 15.22 8.53 -3.67
C PRO A 88 13.84 8.03 -4.08
N TYR A 89 13.62 7.85 -5.38
CA TYR A 89 12.36 7.29 -5.86
C TYR A 89 12.12 5.91 -5.25
N LYS A 90 10.93 5.67 -4.71
CA LYS A 90 10.61 4.43 -4.01
C LYS A 90 9.23 3.91 -4.37
N GLY A 91 9.15 2.66 -4.83
CA GLY A 91 7.87 2.02 -5.13
C GLY A 91 8.03 0.64 -5.75
N GLY A 92 6.98 -0.19 -5.61
CA GLY A 92 6.99 -1.59 -6.03
C GLY A 92 6.99 -1.81 -7.53
N LEU A 93 7.32 -3.04 -7.93
CA LEU A 93 7.16 -3.57 -9.29
C LEU A 93 5.92 -4.47 -9.30
N ARG A 94 5.04 -4.28 -10.28
CA ARG A 94 3.82 -5.09 -10.47
C ARG A 94 3.94 -5.91 -11.75
N PHE A 95 3.80 -7.24 -11.65
CA PHE A 95 3.78 -8.14 -12.81
C PHE A 95 2.39 -8.76 -12.94
N GLN A 96 1.61 -8.23 -13.89
CA GLN A 96 0.26 -8.71 -14.21
C GLN A 96 -0.11 -8.36 -15.65
N LYS A 97 -0.94 -9.17 -16.29
CA LYS A 97 -1.37 -9.01 -17.70
C LYS A 97 -1.98 -7.65 -18.03
N ASN A 98 -2.67 -7.06 -17.07
CA ASN A 98 -3.38 -5.79 -17.26
C ASN A 98 -2.54 -4.54 -16.96
N VAL A 99 -1.26 -4.71 -16.64
CA VAL A 99 -0.37 -3.57 -16.39
C VAL A 99 -0.09 -2.83 -17.70
N TYR A 100 -0.26 -1.51 -17.65
CA TYR A 100 0.11 -0.58 -18.70
C TYR A 100 0.57 0.75 -18.08
N GLU A 101 1.03 1.66 -18.90
CA GLU A 101 1.63 2.93 -18.46
C GLU A 101 0.75 3.73 -17.50
N GLY A 102 -0.56 3.84 -17.77
CA GLY A 102 -1.51 4.58 -16.93
C GLY A 102 -1.61 4.01 -15.51
N ILE A 103 -1.61 2.68 -15.36
CA ILE A 103 -1.58 2.01 -14.05
C ILE A 103 -0.28 2.33 -13.30
N ILE A 104 0.85 2.27 -13.98
CA ILE A 104 2.16 2.58 -13.37
C ILE A 104 2.22 4.06 -12.95
N LYS A 105 1.70 4.95 -13.78
CA LYS A 105 1.67 6.39 -13.51
C LYS A 105 0.79 6.73 -12.31
N PHE A 106 -0.45 6.21 -12.26
CA PHE A 106 -1.33 6.47 -11.11
C PHE A 106 -0.75 5.95 -9.81
N LEU A 107 -0.22 4.72 -9.81
CA LEU A 107 0.38 4.12 -8.63
C LEU A 107 1.64 4.87 -8.17
N GLY A 108 2.42 5.43 -9.10
CA GLY A 108 3.57 6.27 -8.79
C GLY A 108 3.19 7.59 -8.13
N PHE A 109 2.11 8.22 -8.62
CA PHE A 109 1.53 9.42 -8.03
C PHE A 109 1.06 9.19 -6.59
N GLU A 110 0.23 8.16 -6.35
CA GLU A 110 -0.21 7.80 -5.01
C GLU A 110 0.95 7.47 -4.07
N GLN A 111 1.96 6.75 -4.60
CA GLN A 111 3.12 6.34 -3.81
C GLN A 111 3.91 7.55 -3.28
N THR A 112 3.94 8.66 -4.01
CA THR A 112 4.58 9.91 -3.58
C THR A 112 4.02 10.40 -2.26
N PHE A 113 2.71 10.49 -2.12
CA PHE A 113 2.06 10.98 -0.89
C PHE A 113 2.09 9.94 0.23
N LYS A 114 1.96 8.67 -0.10
CA LYS A 114 2.07 7.58 0.86
C LYS A 114 3.47 7.54 1.51
N ASN A 115 4.53 7.64 0.71
CA ASN A 115 5.89 7.67 1.21
C ASN A 115 6.15 8.91 2.08
N SER A 116 5.61 10.06 1.67
CA SER A 116 5.71 11.31 2.43
C SER A 116 5.19 11.17 3.86
N LEU A 117 4.08 10.45 4.07
CA LEU A 117 3.48 10.22 5.39
C LEU A 117 4.40 9.44 6.33
N THR A 118 5.26 8.57 5.83
CA THR A 118 6.17 7.77 6.68
C THR A 118 7.18 8.62 7.45
N GLY A 119 7.42 9.86 7.01
CA GLY A 119 8.48 10.71 7.57
C GLY A 119 9.89 10.37 7.09
N LEU A 120 10.07 9.23 6.41
CA LEU A 120 11.36 8.79 5.86
C LEU A 120 11.68 9.53 4.55
N PRO A 121 12.97 9.69 4.20
CA PRO A 121 13.40 10.34 2.96
C PRO A 121 13.20 9.40 1.76
N MET A 122 11.99 9.33 1.25
CA MET A 122 11.61 8.49 0.12
C MET A 122 10.67 9.26 -0.81
N GLY A 123 11.08 9.42 -2.06
CA GLY A 123 10.25 9.93 -3.15
C GLY A 123 9.23 8.90 -3.63
N GLY A 124 8.49 9.21 -4.69
CA GLY A 124 7.48 8.34 -5.28
C GLY A 124 7.93 7.69 -6.57
N ALA A 125 7.71 6.40 -6.70
CA ALA A 125 7.91 5.64 -7.93
C ALA A 125 6.96 4.45 -8.05
N LYS A 126 6.84 3.93 -9.26
CA LYS A 126 6.21 2.64 -9.55
C LYS A 126 6.82 2.02 -10.80
N GLY A 127 6.79 0.70 -10.87
CA GLY A 127 7.19 0.00 -12.08
C GLY A 127 6.40 -1.29 -12.27
N GLY A 128 6.68 -1.98 -13.35
CA GLY A 128 6.03 -3.25 -13.62
C GLY A 128 6.12 -3.71 -15.07
N SER A 129 5.36 -4.73 -15.37
CA SER A 129 5.27 -5.34 -16.69
C SER A 129 3.90 -5.98 -16.90
N ASP A 130 3.51 -6.12 -18.17
CA ASP A 130 2.36 -6.94 -18.60
C ASP A 130 2.67 -8.46 -18.57
N PHE A 131 3.80 -8.86 -18.02
CA PHE A 131 4.14 -10.26 -17.71
C PHE A 131 3.32 -10.75 -16.50
N ASP A 132 2.81 -11.97 -16.61
CA ASP A 132 2.11 -12.64 -15.50
C ASP A 132 2.92 -13.86 -15.04
N PRO A 133 3.44 -13.89 -13.81
CA PRO A 133 4.20 -15.02 -13.30
C PRO A 133 3.32 -16.23 -12.93
N ALA A 134 1.99 -16.07 -12.89
CA ALA A 134 1.10 -17.17 -12.54
C ALA A 134 1.20 -18.31 -13.56
N GLY A 135 1.39 -19.54 -13.06
CA GLY A 135 1.54 -20.74 -13.89
C GLY A 135 2.86 -20.86 -14.63
N LYS A 136 3.82 -19.96 -14.41
CA LYS A 136 5.18 -20.04 -14.96
C LYS A 136 6.11 -20.82 -14.04
N SER A 137 7.08 -21.52 -14.63
CA SER A 137 8.13 -22.17 -13.84
C SER A 137 9.08 -21.16 -13.20
N ASP A 138 9.80 -21.57 -12.17
CA ASP A 138 10.83 -20.74 -11.55
C ASP A 138 11.92 -20.32 -12.55
N ALA A 139 12.26 -21.20 -13.49
CA ALA A 139 13.24 -20.93 -14.53
C ALA A 139 12.73 -19.86 -15.54
N GLU A 140 11.46 -19.90 -15.92
CA GLU A 140 10.82 -18.88 -16.77
C GLU A 140 10.79 -17.53 -16.07
N VAL A 141 10.33 -17.48 -14.82
CA VAL A 141 10.28 -16.25 -14.01
C VAL A 141 11.69 -15.68 -13.80
N MET A 142 12.69 -16.53 -13.55
CA MET A 142 14.08 -16.10 -13.43
C MET A 142 14.60 -15.45 -14.73
N ARG A 143 14.38 -16.07 -15.86
CA ARG A 143 14.79 -15.52 -17.18
C ARG A 143 14.12 -14.19 -17.46
N PHE A 144 12.81 -14.09 -17.17
CA PHE A 144 12.09 -12.82 -17.29
C PHE A 144 12.69 -11.74 -16.39
N CYS A 145 12.87 -12.02 -15.09
CA CYS A 145 13.45 -11.06 -14.12
C CYS A 145 14.87 -10.61 -14.53
N GLN A 146 15.69 -11.51 -15.03
CA GLN A 146 17.03 -11.19 -15.53
C GLN A 146 16.98 -10.23 -16.73
N SER A 147 16.10 -10.50 -17.69
CA SER A 147 15.88 -9.61 -18.84
C SER A 147 15.33 -8.25 -18.43
N PHE A 148 14.34 -8.22 -17.55
CA PHE A 148 13.75 -6.99 -17.00
C PHE A 148 14.82 -6.14 -16.30
N MET A 149 15.61 -6.74 -15.41
CA MET A 149 16.67 -6.02 -14.71
C MET A 149 17.80 -5.55 -15.64
N THR A 150 18.11 -6.27 -16.69
CA THR A 150 19.10 -5.86 -17.70
C THR A 150 18.70 -4.56 -18.39
N ALA A 151 17.40 -4.33 -18.60
CA ALA A 151 16.91 -3.07 -19.16
C ALA A 151 16.86 -1.94 -18.09
N LEU A 152 16.59 -2.30 -16.82
CA LEU A 152 16.31 -1.32 -15.75
C LEU A 152 17.56 -0.85 -14.98
N TYR A 153 18.59 -1.68 -14.82
CA TYR A 153 19.67 -1.48 -13.83
C TYR A 153 20.41 -0.14 -13.90
N ARG A 154 20.44 0.50 -15.08
CA ARG A 154 21.12 1.80 -15.27
C ARG A 154 20.40 2.97 -14.63
N TYR A 155 19.11 2.81 -14.34
CA TYR A 155 18.21 3.88 -13.87
C TYR A 155 17.89 3.79 -12.39
N ILE A 156 18.37 2.72 -11.71
CA ILE A 156 18.11 2.45 -10.30
C ILE A 156 19.40 2.37 -9.47
N GLY A 157 19.29 2.54 -8.19
CA GLY A 157 20.39 2.50 -7.23
C GLY A 157 19.92 2.87 -5.84
N PRO A 158 20.71 2.57 -4.79
CA PRO A 158 20.32 2.84 -3.39
C PRO A 158 19.92 4.29 -3.12
N ASP A 159 20.59 5.24 -3.77
CA ASP A 159 20.40 6.69 -3.59
C ASP A 159 19.67 7.36 -4.77
N ILE A 160 19.19 6.58 -5.73
CA ILE A 160 18.51 7.07 -6.93
C ILE A 160 17.06 6.62 -6.94
N ASP A 161 16.86 5.31 -7.06
CA ASP A 161 15.55 4.68 -7.21
C ASP A 161 15.59 3.25 -6.67
N VAL A 162 14.73 2.95 -5.71
CA VAL A 162 14.71 1.68 -4.99
C VAL A 162 13.39 0.95 -5.20
N PRO A 163 13.31 0.05 -6.21
CA PRO A 163 12.15 -0.81 -6.40
C PRO A 163 11.93 -1.80 -5.25
N ALA A 164 10.70 -2.31 -5.16
CA ALA A 164 10.26 -3.29 -4.17
C ALA A 164 9.30 -4.30 -4.79
N GLY A 165 8.81 -5.25 -4.01
CA GLY A 165 7.72 -6.13 -4.40
C GLY A 165 6.36 -5.43 -4.44
N ASP A 166 5.47 -5.96 -5.26
CA ASP A 166 4.05 -5.65 -5.36
C ASP A 166 3.34 -6.90 -5.95
N MET A 167 2.13 -6.77 -6.45
CA MET A 167 1.39 -7.89 -7.06
C MET A 167 2.22 -8.58 -8.14
N GLY A 168 2.35 -9.92 -8.05
CA GLY A 168 3.18 -10.72 -8.96
C GLY A 168 4.69 -10.60 -8.74
N VAL A 169 5.15 -9.86 -7.73
CA VAL A 169 6.57 -9.71 -7.39
C VAL A 169 6.77 -9.92 -5.89
N GLY A 170 7.13 -11.12 -5.52
CA GLY A 170 7.45 -11.51 -4.14
C GLY A 170 8.95 -11.66 -3.91
N GLY A 171 9.31 -12.32 -2.81
CA GLY A 171 10.71 -12.56 -2.45
C GLY A 171 11.51 -13.34 -3.50
N ARG A 172 10.87 -14.27 -4.23
CA ARG A 172 11.46 -15.02 -5.33
C ARG A 172 11.90 -14.08 -6.48
N GLU A 173 10.99 -13.26 -6.96
CA GLU A 173 11.24 -12.29 -8.03
C GLU A 173 12.28 -11.25 -7.61
N ILE A 174 12.18 -10.71 -6.40
CA ILE A 174 13.17 -9.79 -5.84
C ILE A 174 14.55 -10.43 -5.78
N GLY A 175 14.64 -11.71 -5.41
CA GLY A 175 15.91 -12.46 -5.44
C GLY A 175 16.54 -12.54 -6.82
N TYR A 176 15.73 -12.88 -7.84
CA TYR A 176 16.21 -12.97 -9.23
C TYR A 176 16.61 -11.60 -9.80
N LEU A 177 15.82 -10.55 -9.48
CA LEU A 177 16.14 -9.17 -9.88
C LEU A 177 17.44 -8.69 -9.24
N TYR A 178 17.61 -8.92 -7.92
CA TYR A 178 18.82 -8.53 -7.20
C TYR A 178 20.07 -9.28 -7.69
N GLY A 179 19.95 -10.59 -7.90
CA GLY A 179 21.05 -11.41 -8.42
C GLY A 179 21.55 -10.92 -9.78
N GLN A 180 20.64 -10.52 -10.68
CA GLN A 180 21.01 -9.96 -11.98
C GLN A 180 21.61 -8.56 -11.84
N TYR A 181 21.05 -7.69 -11.01
CA TYR A 181 21.62 -6.36 -10.74
C TYR A 181 23.07 -6.47 -10.29
N ARG A 182 23.33 -7.33 -9.28
CA ARG A 182 24.69 -7.56 -8.75
C ARG A 182 25.67 -8.05 -9.84
N ARG A 183 25.24 -8.93 -10.74
CA ARG A 183 26.06 -9.39 -11.86
C ARG A 183 26.41 -8.28 -12.84
N LEU A 184 25.46 -7.39 -13.13
CA LEU A 184 25.66 -6.29 -14.08
C LEU A 184 26.50 -5.16 -13.50
N LYS A 185 26.30 -4.82 -12.23
CA LYS A 185 27.03 -3.73 -11.54
C LYS A 185 28.41 -4.16 -11.05
N GLY A 186 28.60 -5.42 -10.70
CA GLY A 186 29.85 -5.94 -10.16
C GLY A 186 30.18 -5.47 -8.72
N VAL A 187 29.21 -4.88 -8.00
CA VAL A 187 29.37 -4.35 -6.66
C VAL A 187 28.28 -4.83 -5.71
N TRP A 188 28.49 -4.71 -4.42
CA TRP A 188 27.51 -5.02 -3.39
C TRP A 188 26.72 -3.76 -3.03
N GLU A 189 25.61 -3.54 -3.74
CA GLU A 189 24.64 -2.46 -3.49
C GLU A 189 23.29 -3.07 -3.09
N ASN A 190 23.22 -3.72 -1.92
CA ASN A 190 22.01 -4.40 -1.49
C ASN A 190 20.84 -3.45 -1.16
N GLY A 191 21.09 -2.17 -0.97
CA GLY A 191 20.07 -1.13 -0.81
C GLY A 191 19.28 -0.81 -2.08
N VAL A 192 19.64 -1.36 -3.26
CA VAL A 192 18.97 -1.08 -4.52
C VAL A 192 17.54 -1.60 -4.62
N LEU A 193 17.20 -2.63 -3.86
CA LEU A 193 15.87 -3.26 -3.81
C LEU A 193 15.47 -3.52 -2.37
N THR A 194 14.17 -3.45 -2.06
CA THR A 194 13.63 -3.91 -0.78
C THR A 194 12.68 -5.09 -0.94
N GLY A 195 12.43 -5.80 0.17
CA GLY A 195 11.72 -7.08 0.16
C GLY A 195 12.63 -8.26 -0.12
N LYS A 196 13.93 -8.08 0.12
CA LYS A 196 14.96 -9.12 -0.03
C LYS A 196 14.85 -10.20 1.04
N GLY A 197 15.42 -11.37 0.75
CA GLY A 197 15.65 -12.41 1.75
C GLY A 197 16.68 -11.98 2.79
N MET A 198 16.58 -12.54 4.00
CA MET A 198 17.47 -12.20 5.13
C MET A 198 18.94 -12.47 4.83
N SER A 199 19.24 -13.48 4.02
CA SER A 199 20.60 -13.87 3.65
C SER A 199 21.37 -12.84 2.81
N TYR A 200 20.68 -11.82 2.26
CA TYR A 200 21.29 -10.81 1.40
C TYR A 200 20.76 -9.39 1.66
N GLY A 201 20.39 -9.10 2.89
CA GLY A 201 20.10 -7.74 3.35
C GLY A 201 18.62 -7.39 3.44
N GLY A 202 17.75 -8.39 3.61
CA GLY A 202 16.34 -8.18 3.96
C GLY A 202 16.16 -7.69 5.39
N SER A 203 14.95 -7.26 5.73
CA SER A 203 14.56 -6.84 7.07
C SER A 203 13.55 -7.80 7.68
N LEU A 204 13.65 -8.03 8.98
CA LEU A 204 12.62 -8.71 9.76
C LEU A 204 11.32 -7.90 9.75
N ILE A 205 10.22 -8.53 10.11
CA ILE A 205 8.86 -7.93 10.17
C ILE A 205 8.30 -7.49 8.80
N ARG A 206 9.09 -7.52 7.71
CA ARG A 206 8.62 -7.01 6.41
C ARG A 206 7.34 -7.68 5.88
N PRO A 207 7.16 -9.01 5.97
CA PRO A 207 5.91 -9.67 5.55
C PRO A 207 4.68 -9.22 6.33
N GLU A 208 4.84 -9.00 7.64
CA GLU A 208 3.78 -8.62 8.58
C GLU A 208 3.51 -7.12 8.63
N ALA A 209 4.46 -6.31 8.17
CA ALA A 209 4.53 -4.87 8.43
C ALA A 209 3.25 -4.09 8.09
N THR A 210 2.58 -4.44 7.00
CA THR A 210 1.34 -3.77 6.61
C THR A 210 0.21 -4.06 7.62
N GLY A 211 0.06 -5.33 8.01
CA GLY A 211 -0.95 -5.73 8.99
C GLY A 211 -0.65 -5.18 10.38
N TYR A 212 0.59 -5.27 10.83
CA TYR A 212 1.04 -4.69 12.11
C TYR A 212 0.79 -3.18 12.14
N GLY A 213 1.21 -2.49 11.09
CA GLY A 213 1.00 -1.05 10.97
C GLY A 213 -0.48 -0.66 11.01
N ALA A 214 -1.35 -1.42 10.35
CA ALA A 214 -2.78 -1.18 10.38
C ALA A 214 -3.37 -1.28 11.80
N VAL A 215 -2.91 -2.24 12.58
CA VAL A 215 -3.34 -2.40 13.98
C VAL A 215 -2.80 -1.27 14.86
N TYR A 216 -1.55 -0.82 14.66
CA TYR A 216 -1.01 0.33 15.37
C TYR A 216 -1.72 1.63 15.02
N TYR A 217 -2.09 1.82 13.75
CA TYR A 217 -2.91 2.96 13.34
C TYR A 217 -4.29 2.93 14.02
N LEU A 218 -4.94 1.76 14.04
CA LEU A 218 -6.20 1.56 14.76
C LEU A 218 -6.07 1.91 16.25
N GLN A 219 -4.97 1.53 16.92
CA GLN A 219 -4.73 1.91 18.32
C GLN A 219 -4.78 3.43 18.52
N GLU A 220 -4.18 4.21 17.62
CA GLU A 220 -4.18 5.65 17.74
C GLU A 220 -5.56 6.26 17.47
N VAL A 221 -6.34 5.69 16.54
CA VAL A 221 -7.74 6.06 16.31
C VAL A 221 -8.58 5.81 17.57
N LEU A 222 -8.43 4.62 18.18
CA LEU A 222 -9.13 4.29 19.43
C LEU A 222 -8.75 5.22 20.58
N LYS A 223 -7.45 5.50 20.76
CA LYS A 223 -6.97 6.45 21.79
C LYS A 223 -7.56 7.85 21.62
N HIS A 224 -7.67 8.32 20.38
CA HIS A 224 -8.33 9.61 20.12
C HIS A 224 -9.78 9.63 20.63
N GLU A 225 -10.47 8.51 20.52
CA GLU A 225 -11.85 8.34 20.97
C GLU A 225 -11.98 7.91 22.45
N ASN A 226 -10.89 7.99 23.23
CA ASN A 226 -10.82 7.50 24.61
C ASN A 226 -11.22 6.02 24.75
N ASP A 227 -10.88 5.21 23.76
CA ASP A 227 -11.17 3.78 23.66
C ASP A 227 -9.87 2.96 23.64
N THR A 228 -9.95 1.65 23.77
CA THR A 228 -8.81 0.73 23.78
C THR A 228 -8.98 -0.40 22.77
N ILE A 229 -7.85 -0.95 22.30
CA ILE A 229 -7.87 -2.11 21.40
C ILE A 229 -8.15 -3.41 22.14
N GLU A 230 -7.84 -3.48 23.43
CA GLU A 230 -8.09 -4.68 24.26
C GLU A 230 -9.57 -5.06 24.25
N GLY A 231 -9.85 -6.31 23.97
CA GLY A 231 -11.21 -6.85 23.89
C GLY A 231 -11.97 -6.54 22.59
N LYS A 232 -11.44 -5.74 21.67
CA LYS A 232 -12.11 -5.43 20.39
C LYS A 232 -12.23 -6.66 19.51
N ARG A 233 -13.38 -6.75 18.83
CA ARG A 233 -13.68 -7.79 17.84
C ARG A 233 -13.59 -7.19 16.44
N LEU A 234 -12.76 -7.79 15.60
CA LEU A 234 -12.45 -7.30 14.27
C LEU A 234 -13.05 -8.22 13.20
N ALA A 235 -13.64 -7.63 12.17
CA ALA A 235 -13.97 -8.31 10.92
C ALA A 235 -13.04 -7.82 9.80
N ILE A 236 -12.36 -8.76 9.15
CA ILE A 236 -11.39 -8.45 8.09
C ILE A 236 -11.72 -9.19 6.79
N SER A 237 -11.32 -8.65 5.66
CA SER A 237 -11.24 -9.43 4.42
C SER A 237 -9.79 -9.77 4.10
N GLY A 238 -9.59 -10.99 3.57
CA GLY A 238 -8.26 -11.50 3.24
C GLY A 238 -7.51 -12.09 4.43
N TYR A 239 -6.81 -13.20 4.17
CA TYR A 239 -5.94 -13.90 5.12
C TYR A 239 -4.53 -14.12 4.55
N GLY A 240 -4.14 -13.31 3.58
CA GLY A 240 -2.77 -13.20 3.08
C GLY A 240 -1.81 -12.59 4.13
N ASN A 241 -0.64 -12.12 3.70
CA ASN A 241 0.34 -11.52 4.62
C ASN A 241 -0.23 -10.37 5.45
N VAL A 242 -1.07 -9.54 4.84
CA VAL A 242 -1.69 -8.38 5.51
C VAL A 242 -2.71 -8.85 6.55
N GLY A 243 -3.68 -9.69 6.15
CA GLY A 243 -4.71 -10.21 7.06
C GLY A 243 -4.09 -11.03 8.19
N TRP A 244 -3.13 -11.90 7.90
CA TRP A 244 -2.41 -12.65 8.93
C TRP A 244 -1.64 -11.73 9.89
N GLY A 245 -1.00 -10.68 9.38
CA GLY A 245 -0.35 -9.68 10.22
C GLY A 245 -1.33 -8.95 11.14
N ILE A 246 -2.53 -8.60 10.66
CA ILE A 246 -3.59 -8.03 11.50
C ILE A 246 -3.99 -9.02 12.60
N MET A 247 -4.27 -10.29 12.24
CA MET A 247 -4.66 -11.34 13.21
C MET A 247 -3.61 -11.47 14.31
N LYS A 248 -2.34 -11.58 13.94
CA LYS A 248 -1.24 -11.76 14.87
C LYS A 248 -1.06 -10.57 15.80
N LYS A 249 -0.98 -9.35 15.27
CA LYS A 249 -0.77 -8.15 16.10
C LYS A 249 -2.00 -7.81 16.94
N ALA A 250 -3.22 -8.00 16.42
CA ALA A 250 -4.44 -7.82 17.19
C ALA A 250 -4.48 -8.77 18.39
N ALA A 251 -4.15 -10.06 18.21
CA ALA A 251 -4.07 -11.04 19.28
C ALA A 251 -3.02 -10.66 20.34
N GLU A 252 -1.83 -10.19 19.93
CA GLU A 252 -0.79 -9.71 20.85
C GLU A 252 -1.25 -8.53 21.70
N LEU A 253 -2.14 -7.68 21.19
CA LEU A 253 -2.66 -6.50 21.87
C LEU A 253 -4.03 -6.72 22.55
N GLY A 254 -4.47 -7.97 22.65
CA GLY A 254 -5.70 -8.35 23.36
C GLY A 254 -7.00 -8.20 22.57
N ALA A 255 -6.94 -7.88 21.28
CA ALA A 255 -8.08 -7.88 20.37
C ALA A 255 -8.23 -9.25 19.67
N LYS A 256 -9.38 -9.49 19.04
CA LYS A 256 -9.67 -10.75 18.35
C LYS A 256 -10.20 -10.49 16.95
N VAL A 257 -9.64 -11.13 15.94
CA VAL A 257 -10.28 -11.24 14.63
C VAL A 257 -11.29 -12.38 14.71
N THR A 258 -12.56 -12.02 14.82
CA THR A 258 -13.68 -12.98 14.95
C THR A 258 -14.31 -13.32 13.60
N TYR A 259 -14.12 -12.49 12.59
CA TYR A 259 -14.54 -12.73 11.22
C TYR A 259 -13.41 -12.49 10.25
N PHE A 260 -13.19 -13.43 9.34
CA PHE A 260 -12.31 -13.20 8.19
C PHE A 260 -12.87 -13.81 6.91
N ALA A 261 -12.73 -13.09 5.78
CA ALA A 261 -13.25 -13.52 4.50
C ALA A 261 -12.13 -13.95 3.54
N GLY A 262 -12.40 -15.00 2.79
CA GLY A 262 -11.63 -15.47 1.65
C GLY A 262 -12.40 -15.31 0.34
N PRO A 263 -11.83 -15.81 -0.78
CA PRO A 263 -12.52 -15.82 -2.06
C PRO A 263 -13.76 -16.73 -2.09
N ASP A 264 -13.77 -17.77 -1.27
CA ASP A 264 -14.82 -18.82 -1.20
C ASP A 264 -15.95 -18.50 -0.20
N GLY A 265 -15.80 -17.48 0.66
CA GLY A 265 -16.77 -17.12 1.69
C GLY A 265 -16.11 -16.50 2.90
N TYR A 266 -16.79 -16.50 4.04
CA TYR A 266 -16.19 -16.02 5.29
C TYR A 266 -16.32 -17.04 6.44
N ILE A 267 -15.43 -16.90 7.41
CA ILE A 267 -15.39 -17.64 8.67
C ILE A 267 -15.87 -16.74 9.79
N HIS A 268 -16.69 -17.31 10.70
CA HIS A 268 -17.00 -16.72 12.00
C HIS A 268 -16.43 -17.62 13.10
N ASP A 269 -15.42 -17.11 13.78
CA ASP A 269 -14.81 -17.76 14.96
C ASP A 269 -15.00 -16.85 16.18
N PRO A 270 -15.97 -17.14 17.07
CA PRO A 270 -16.27 -16.30 18.23
C PRO A 270 -15.09 -16.17 19.21
N ASP A 271 -14.21 -17.16 19.26
CA ASP A 271 -13.02 -17.15 20.12
C ASP A 271 -11.88 -16.34 19.49
N GLY A 272 -11.99 -16.06 18.19
CA GLY A 272 -11.01 -15.35 17.39
C GLY A 272 -9.83 -16.21 16.94
N VAL A 273 -9.11 -15.68 15.95
CA VAL A 273 -7.90 -16.31 15.39
C VAL A 273 -6.72 -15.99 16.30
N VAL A 274 -6.45 -16.86 17.27
CA VAL A 274 -5.39 -16.71 18.28
C VAL A 274 -4.58 -17.99 18.46
N GLY A 275 -3.36 -17.89 19.01
CA GLY A 275 -2.51 -19.04 19.30
C GLY A 275 -2.21 -19.89 18.06
N GLU A 276 -2.37 -21.22 18.16
CA GLU A 276 -2.09 -22.16 17.06
C GLU A 276 -2.92 -21.93 15.79
N LYS A 277 -4.06 -21.25 15.92
CA LYS A 277 -4.90 -20.89 14.76
C LYS A 277 -4.16 -19.97 13.80
N LEU A 278 -3.25 -19.10 14.29
CA LEU A 278 -2.39 -18.26 13.48
C LEU A 278 -1.43 -19.06 12.60
N ASP A 279 -0.83 -20.10 13.16
CA ASP A 279 0.06 -21.00 12.42
C ASP A 279 -0.72 -21.78 11.36
N PHE A 280 -1.92 -22.20 11.70
CA PHE A 280 -2.79 -22.90 10.75
C PHE A 280 -3.21 -22.03 9.56
N ILE A 281 -3.42 -20.72 9.75
CA ILE A 281 -3.66 -19.78 8.62
C ILE A 281 -2.47 -19.82 7.64
N LEU A 282 -1.23 -19.85 8.14
CA LEU A 282 -0.04 -19.95 7.27
C LEU A 282 0.00 -21.28 6.50
N GLU A 283 -0.26 -22.38 7.19
CA GLU A 283 -0.29 -23.71 6.58
C GLU A 283 -1.39 -23.84 5.52
N MET A 284 -2.60 -23.36 5.85
CA MET A 284 -3.75 -23.40 4.96
C MET A 284 -3.50 -22.62 3.66
N ARG A 285 -3.03 -21.38 3.77
CA ARG A 285 -2.77 -20.54 2.59
C ARG A 285 -1.59 -21.03 1.73
N ALA A 286 -0.62 -21.73 2.34
CA ALA A 286 0.50 -22.32 1.61
C ALA A 286 0.04 -23.51 0.73
N LYS A 287 -1.01 -24.23 1.17
CA LYS A 287 -1.61 -25.34 0.42
C LYS A 287 -2.60 -24.82 -0.62
N ASP A 288 -3.50 -23.94 -0.22
CA ASP A 288 -4.53 -23.37 -1.08
C ASP A 288 -4.93 -21.97 -0.59
N PRO A 289 -4.49 -20.90 -1.27
CA PRO A 289 -4.79 -19.53 -0.89
C PRO A 289 -6.22 -19.09 -1.27
N MET A 290 -6.99 -19.93 -1.99
CA MET A 290 -8.31 -19.59 -2.52
C MET A 290 -9.47 -20.05 -1.63
N HIS A 291 -9.22 -20.93 -0.66
CA HIS A 291 -10.27 -21.51 0.19
C HIS A 291 -9.96 -21.36 1.67
N CYS A 292 -10.84 -20.67 2.40
CA CYS A 292 -10.75 -20.56 3.87
C CYS A 292 -11.58 -21.62 4.61
N LYS A 293 -12.45 -22.35 3.90
CA LYS A 293 -13.28 -23.42 4.49
C LYS A 293 -12.51 -24.44 5.33
N PRO A 294 -11.26 -24.88 4.97
CA PRO A 294 -10.50 -25.82 5.80
C PRO A 294 -10.27 -25.36 7.24
N TYR A 295 -10.29 -24.04 7.50
CA TYR A 295 -10.24 -23.52 8.87
C TYR A 295 -11.48 -23.90 9.67
N ALA A 296 -12.68 -23.71 9.08
CA ALA A 296 -13.93 -24.08 9.71
C ALA A 296 -14.01 -25.60 9.99
N ASP A 297 -13.58 -26.40 9.01
CA ASP A 297 -13.58 -27.86 9.13
C ASP A 297 -12.66 -28.34 10.28
N LYS A 298 -11.51 -27.66 10.47
CA LYS A 298 -10.56 -28.03 11.55
C LYS A 298 -11.04 -27.62 12.95
N TYR A 299 -11.59 -26.40 13.07
CA TYR A 299 -11.92 -25.83 14.38
C TYR A 299 -13.41 -25.93 14.76
N GLY A 300 -14.24 -26.46 13.87
CA GLY A 300 -15.69 -26.63 14.13
C GLY A 300 -16.43 -25.29 14.24
N VAL A 301 -15.99 -24.29 13.51
CA VAL A 301 -16.57 -22.94 13.50
C VAL A 301 -17.41 -22.71 12.25
N GLU A 302 -18.19 -21.63 12.22
CA GLU A 302 -19.10 -21.33 11.12
C GLU A 302 -18.33 -20.92 9.84
N PHE A 303 -18.74 -21.47 8.71
CA PHE A 303 -18.35 -21.04 7.36
C PHE A 303 -19.58 -20.65 6.57
N VAL A 304 -19.59 -19.44 6.00
CA VAL A 304 -20.66 -18.95 5.14
C VAL A 304 -20.12 -18.83 3.70
N PRO A 305 -20.53 -19.74 2.79
CA PRO A 305 -19.99 -19.80 1.45
C PRO A 305 -20.49 -18.65 0.57
N GLY A 306 -19.59 -18.09 -0.26
CA GLY A 306 -19.91 -17.10 -1.30
C GLY A 306 -20.26 -15.71 -0.79
N GLU A 307 -20.29 -15.50 0.53
CA GLU A 307 -20.60 -14.20 1.13
C GLU A 307 -19.36 -13.52 1.71
N LYS A 308 -19.48 -12.20 1.93
CA LYS A 308 -18.49 -11.37 2.60
C LYS A 308 -18.95 -11.03 4.01
N CYS A 309 -18.01 -10.81 4.92
CA CYS A 309 -18.30 -10.51 6.31
C CYS A 309 -18.72 -9.05 6.58
N TRP A 310 -19.27 -8.36 5.58
CA TRP A 310 -19.70 -6.97 5.73
C TRP A 310 -21.14 -6.89 6.26
N GLY A 311 -21.33 -6.14 7.33
CA GLY A 311 -22.63 -6.00 8.01
C GLY A 311 -22.92 -7.11 9.02
N VAL A 312 -21.95 -7.97 9.34
CA VAL A 312 -22.08 -8.95 10.45
C VAL A 312 -22.26 -8.26 11.79
N LYS A 313 -22.86 -8.98 12.75
CA LYS A 313 -23.10 -8.49 14.11
C LYS A 313 -21.90 -8.76 15.02
N ASP A 314 -21.93 -8.11 16.18
CA ASP A 314 -20.94 -8.35 17.23
C ASP A 314 -19.48 -8.12 16.83
N VAL A 315 -19.25 -7.09 16.02
CA VAL A 315 -17.93 -6.54 15.68
C VAL A 315 -17.82 -5.09 16.08
N ASP A 316 -16.61 -4.67 16.41
CA ASP A 316 -16.30 -3.30 16.82
C ASP A 316 -15.57 -2.54 15.71
N VAL A 317 -14.88 -3.25 14.82
CA VAL A 317 -14.03 -2.67 13.76
C VAL A 317 -14.14 -3.47 12.47
N TYR A 318 -14.32 -2.80 11.33
CA TYR A 318 -14.14 -3.39 10.00
C TYR A 318 -12.80 -2.99 9.39
N MET A 319 -12.06 -3.97 8.85
CA MET A 319 -10.74 -3.76 8.23
C MET A 319 -10.65 -4.49 6.88
N PRO A 320 -11.07 -3.87 5.77
CA PRO A 320 -10.93 -4.48 4.44
C PRO A 320 -9.45 -4.56 4.05
N ALA A 321 -8.91 -5.80 3.98
CA ALA A 321 -7.49 -6.06 3.76
C ALA A 321 -7.19 -7.01 2.59
N ALA A 322 -8.20 -7.35 1.76
CA ALA A 322 -8.04 -8.28 0.63
C ALA A 322 -7.58 -7.57 -0.65
N THR A 323 -8.53 -6.97 -1.37
CA THR A 323 -8.32 -6.46 -2.72
C THR A 323 -8.93 -5.08 -2.95
N GLN A 324 -8.53 -4.45 -4.04
CA GLN A 324 -9.15 -3.22 -4.52
C GLN A 324 -10.64 -3.44 -4.82
N ASN A 325 -11.48 -2.43 -4.49
CA ASN A 325 -12.94 -2.43 -4.72
C ASN A 325 -13.66 -3.63 -4.07
N ASP A 326 -13.16 -4.12 -2.94
CA ASP A 326 -13.78 -5.19 -2.16
C ASP A 326 -15.10 -4.76 -1.51
N VAL A 327 -15.18 -3.50 -1.07
CA VAL A 327 -16.37 -2.87 -0.49
C VAL A 327 -17.01 -1.93 -1.52
N ARG A 328 -18.19 -2.32 -2.00
CA ARG A 328 -19.05 -1.54 -2.90
C ARG A 328 -20.24 -0.98 -2.13
N MET A 329 -21.09 -0.20 -2.79
CA MET A 329 -22.22 0.50 -2.15
C MET A 329 -23.09 -0.43 -1.31
N GLU A 330 -23.49 -1.59 -1.84
CA GLU A 330 -24.31 -2.58 -1.10
C GLU A 330 -23.64 -3.02 0.22
N SER A 331 -22.32 -3.28 0.19
CA SER A 331 -21.54 -3.63 1.38
C SER A 331 -21.42 -2.45 2.34
N ALA A 332 -21.24 -1.24 1.82
CA ALA A 332 -21.14 -0.02 2.63
C ALA A 332 -22.46 0.28 3.37
N GLU A 333 -23.59 0.06 2.74
CA GLU A 333 -24.92 0.18 3.37
C GLU A 333 -25.09 -0.81 4.53
N LYS A 334 -24.67 -2.08 4.34
CA LYS A 334 -24.68 -3.11 5.40
C LYS A 334 -23.74 -2.73 6.56
N ILE A 335 -22.54 -2.23 6.25
CA ILE A 335 -21.57 -1.75 7.25
C ILE A 335 -22.16 -0.60 8.04
N ALA A 336 -22.72 0.41 7.40
CA ALA A 336 -23.32 1.56 8.09
C ALA A 336 -24.52 1.14 8.95
N ALA A 337 -25.38 0.24 8.46
CA ALA A 337 -26.53 -0.29 9.18
C ALA A 337 -26.15 -1.14 10.41
N SER A 338 -24.94 -1.70 10.46
CA SER A 338 -24.45 -2.46 11.62
C SER A 338 -24.20 -1.57 12.86
N GLY A 339 -24.05 -0.26 12.68
CA GLY A 339 -23.74 0.69 13.74
C GLY A 339 -22.28 0.67 14.22
N VAL A 340 -21.39 -0.02 13.50
CA VAL A 340 -19.95 -0.08 13.81
C VAL A 340 -19.34 1.32 13.68
N LYS A 341 -18.54 1.71 14.67
CA LYS A 341 -17.91 3.03 14.73
C LYS A 341 -16.64 3.15 13.90
N TYR A 342 -15.87 2.08 13.76
CA TYR A 342 -14.53 2.13 13.19
C TYR A 342 -14.45 1.38 11.87
N TYR A 343 -14.14 2.10 10.78
CA TYR A 343 -13.89 1.56 9.47
C TYR A 343 -12.47 1.91 9.01
N ILE A 344 -11.58 0.93 8.96
CA ILE A 344 -10.14 1.11 8.81
C ILE A 344 -9.70 0.44 7.50
N GLU A 345 -9.51 1.21 6.45
CA GLU A 345 -9.07 0.67 5.15
C GLU A 345 -7.63 0.16 5.20
N VAL A 346 -7.39 -1.08 4.80
CA VAL A 346 -6.05 -1.67 4.82
C VAL A 346 -5.52 -2.00 3.43
N ALA A 347 -6.30 -2.66 2.57
CA ALA A 347 -5.89 -2.90 1.19
C ALA A 347 -5.76 -1.55 0.42
N ASN A 348 -5.08 -1.55 -0.71
CA ASN A 348 -5.05 -0.36 -1.56
C ASN A 348 -6.42 -0.15 -2.20
N MET A 349 -7.04 1.03 -1.96
CA MET A 349 -8.38 1.39 -2.44
C MET A 349 -9.42 0.25 -2.30
N PRO A 350 -9.63 -0.28 -1.07
CA PRO A 350 -10.54 -1.42 -0.90
C PRO A 350 -12.00 -1.05 -1.10
N THR A 351 -12.33 0.23 -0.98
CA THR A 351 -13.68 0.79 -1.07
C THR A 351 -13.82 1.62 -2.33
N THR A 352 -14.93 1.46 -3.04
CA THR A 352 -15.22 2.33 -4.19
C THR A 352 -15.50 3.77 -3.72
N ASN A 353 -15.23 4.77 -4.55
CA ASN A 353 -15.32 6.18 -4.14
C ASN A 353 -16.72 6.60 -3.66
N ASP A 354 -17.78 6.10 -4.31
CA ASP A 354 -19.16 6.31 -3.90
C ASP A 354 -19.46 5.71 -2.52
N ALA A 355 -19.01 4.47 -2.30
CA ALA A 355 -19.13 3.76 -1.03
C ALA A 355 -18.30 4.44 0.09
N LEU A 356 -17.08 4.89 -0.20
CA LEU A 356 -16.24 5.60 0.75
C LEU A 356 -16.87 6.93 1.17
N ASN A 357 -17.37 7.71 0.23
CA ASN A 357 -18.07 8.96 0.52
C ASN A 357 -19.34 8.72 1.34
N TYR A 358 -20.08 7.65 1.04
CA TYR A 358 -21.24 7.26 1.81
C TYR A 358 -20.88 6.92 3.27
N LEU A 359 -19.82 6.13 3.50
CA LEU A 359 -19.35 5.78 4.85
C LEU A 359 -18.84 7.02 5.62
N ARG A 360 -18.08 7.91 4.97
CA ARG A 360 -17.61 9.18 5.56
C ARG A 360 -18.74 10.11 5.95
N ALA A 361 -19.89 10.05 5.29
CA ALA A 361 -21.06 10.85 5.61
C ALA A 361 -21.83 10.35 6.87
N GLN A 362 -21.52 9.14 7.38
CA GLN A 362 -22.14 8.58 8.58
C GLN A 362 -21.55 9.23 9.83
N LYS A 363 -22.33 10.03 10.55
CA LYS A 363 -21.88 10.81 11.71
C LYS A 363 -21.29 9.97 12.86
N HIS A 364 -21.68 8.70 12.97
CA HIS A 364 -21.20 7.78 14.02
C HIS A 364 -19.92 7.05 13.63
N MET A 365 -19.48 7.15 12.37
CA MET A 365 -18.39 6.34 11.84
C MET A 365 -17.11 7.17 11.66
N ILE A 366 -16.00 6.58 12.07
CA ILE A 366 -14.65 7.07 11.80
C ILE A 366 -14.06 6.23 10.69
N VAL A 367 -13.67 6.89 9.60
CA VAL A 367 -13.08 6.25 8.43
C VAL A 367 -11.59 6.61 8.36
N ALA A 368 -10.73 5.60 8.39
CA ALA A 368 -9.29 5.77 8.23
C ALA A 368 -8.83 5.34 6.82
N PRO A 369 -8.05 6.17 6.09
CA PRO A 369 -7.73 5.94 4.70
C PRO A 369 -6.62 4.90 4.49
N SER A 370 -6.74 4.12 3.44
CA SER A 370 -5.79 3.05 3.09
C SER A 370 -4.34 3.52 3.00
N LYS A 371 -4.09 4.68 2.38
CA LYS A 371 -2.72 5.21 2.18
C LYS A 371 -1.96 5.50 3.49
N ALA A 372 -2.68 5.86 4.56
CA ALA A 372 -2.11 6.06 5.89
C ALA A 372 -2.02 4.74 6.66
N VAL A 373 -3.11 3.98 6.67
CA VAL A 373 -3.23 2.73 7.44
C VAL A 373 -2.25 1.66 6.95
N ASN A 374 -2.08 1.50 5.64
CA ASN A 374 -1.20 0.47 5.07
C ASN A 374 0.25 0.93 4.82
N ALA A 375 0.61 2.11 5.29
CA ALA A 375 1.96 2.66 5.12
C ALA A 375 3.04 1.85 5.85
N GLY A 376 2.68 0.98 6.79
CA GLY A 376 3.62 0.13 7.52
C GLY A 376 4.51 -0.71 6.60
N GLY A 377 3.96 -1.25 5.51
CA GLY A 377 4.74 -2.04 4.54
C GLY A 377 5.85 -1.23 3.86
N VAL A 378 5.55 -0.04 3.36
CA VAL A 378 6.57 0.84 2.76
C VAL A 378 7.47 1.45 3.83
N GLY A 379 6.96 1.69 5.03
CA GLY A 379 7.74 2.14 6.19
C GLY A 379 8.85 1.16 6.52
N VAL A 380 8.55 -0.13 6.71
CA VAL A 380 9.58 -1.15 6.96
C VAL A 380 10.50 -1.33 5.74
N SER A 381 10.01 -1.12 4.51
CA SER A 381 10.91 -1.05 3.35
C SER A 381 11.93 0.10 3.47
N GLY A 382 11.53 1.26 3.98
CA GLY A 382 12.45 2.36 4.28
C GLY A 382 13.43 2.02 5.40
N LEU A 383 12.98 1.31 6.44
CA LEU A 383 13.88 0.79 7.48
C LEU A 383 14.87 -0.23 6.93
N GLU A 384 14.46 -1.08 5.97
CA GLU A 384 15.37 -1.98 5.26
C GLU A 384 16.45 -1.20 4.49
N MET A 385 16.09 -0.08 3.85
CA MET A 385 17.06 0.81 3.20
C MET A 385 18.07 1.37 4.23
N SER A 386 17.60 1.82 5.40
CA SER A 386 18.46 2.32 6.47
C SER A 386 19.43 1.24 6.96
N GLN A 387 18.94 0.04 7.27
CA GLN A 387 19.78 -1.10 7.65
C GLN A 387 20.84 -1.43 6.58
N ASN A 388 20.46 -1.36 5.30
CA ASN A 388 21.38 -1.62 4.20
C ASN A 388 22.48 -0.53 4.09
N SER A 389 22.13 0.73 4.32
CA SER A 389 23.10 1.85 4.34
C SER A 389 24.06 1.75 5.50
N GLU A 390 23.60 1.35 6.68
CA GLU A 390 24.39 1.12 7.87
C GLU A 390 25.20 -0.19 7.79
N ARG A 391 24.84 -1.11 6.91
CA ARG A 391 25.33 -2.50 6.81
C ARG A 391 25.11 -3.29 8.12
N LEU A 392 23.98 -3.01 8.78
CA LEU A 392 23.55 -3.68 10.01
C LEU A 392 22.25 -4.45 9.76
N VAL A 393 21.96 -5.38 10.65
CA VAL A 393 20.67 -6.09 10.73
C VAL A 393 20.08 -5.76 12.10
N TRP A 394 18.89 -5.16 12.10
CA TRP A 394 18.16 -4.86 13.32
C TRP A 394 17.36 -6.07 13.79
N THR A 395 17.12 -6.19 15.08
CA THR A 395 16.24 -7.22 15.66
C THR A 395 14.78 -6.98 15.26
N ALA A 396 13.95 -7.99 15.44
CA ALA A 396 12.52 -7.86 15.18
C ALA A 396 11.87 -6.78 16.07
N GLU A 397 12.31 -6.70 17.34
CA GLU A 397 11.84 -5.74 18.32
C GLU A 397 12.21 -4.30 17.93
N GLU A 398 13.43 -4.08 17.43
CA GLU A 398 13.88 -2.77 16.94
C GLU A 398 13.07 -2.31 15.74
N VAL A 399 12.83 -3.21 14.76
CA VAL A 399 12.01 -2.90 13.58
C VAL A 399 10.57 -2.63 13.97
N ASP A 400 9.99 -3.44 14.86
CA ASP A 400 8.60 -3.29 15.33
C ASP A 400 8.41 -1.98 16.12
N ALA A 401 9.35 -1.62 16.99
CA ALA A 401 9.32 -0.36 17.72
C ALA A 401 9.36 0.87 16.78
N GLN A 402 10.20 0.83 15.74
CA GLN A 402 10.24 1.90 14.73
C GLN A 402 8.95 1.95 13.90
N LEU A 403 8.39 0.80 13.52
CA LEU A 403 7.11 0.71 12.83
C LEU A 403 5.99 1.31 13.68
N HIS A 404 5.89 0.96 14.96
CA HIS A 404 4.89 1.51 15.88
C HIS A 404 5.00 3.03 15.98
N LYS A 405 6.22 3.55 16.22
CA LYS A 405 6.49 5.00 16.26
C LYS A 405 6.06 5.70 14.97
N MET A 406 6.35 5.10 13.83
CA MET A 406 5.99 5.63 12.52
C MET A 406 4.47 5.70 12.34
N MET A 407 3.74 4.62 12.64
CA MET A 407 2.29 4.59 12.49
C MET A 407 1.58 5.58 13.42
N LYS A 408 2.07 5.73 14.65
CA LYS A 408 1.61 6.78 15.58
C LYS A 408 1.82 8.18 14.99
N ASN A 409 2.98 8.44 14.38
CA ASN A 409 3.24 9.72 13.74
C ASN A 409 2.36 9.97 12.52
N ILE A 410 2.13 8.95 11.68
CA ILE A 410 1.24 9.05 10.50
C ILE A 410 -0.17 9.44 10.93
N HIS A 411 -0.71 8.78 11.95
CA HIS A 411 -2.02 9.16 12.50
C HIS A 411 -2.02 10.60 12.99
N LYS A 412 -1.03 10.99 13.82
CA LYS A 412 -0.90 12.33 14.38
C LYS A 412 -0.89 13.40 13.29
N VAL A 413 0.00 13.31 12.31
CA VAL A 413 0.11 14.34 11.25
C VAL A 413 -1.13 14.40 10.37
N SER A 414 -1.83 13.28 10.18
CA SER A 414 -3.10 13.25 9.45
C SER A 414 -4.22 13.95 10.21
N ALA A 415 -4.36 13.69 11.51
CA ALA A 415 -5.36 14.34 12.35
C ALA A 415 -5.09 15.85 12.47
N GLU A 416 -3.85 16.25 12.77
CA GLU A 416 -3.44 17.65 12.88
C GLU A 416 -3.67 18.42 11.57
N ALA A 417 -3.36 17.81 10.42
CA ALA A 417 -3.59 18.43 9.13
C ALA A 417 -5.08 18.63 8.82
N ALA A 418 -5.95 17.69 9.17
CA ALA A 418 -7.39 17.87 9.02
C ALA A 418 -7.91 19.02 9.88
N GLU A 419 -7.48 19.09 11.14
CA GLU A 419 -7.90 20.14 12.08
C GLU A 419 -7.39 21.53 11.66
N GLU A 420 -6.13 21.64 11.20
CA GLU A 420 -5.53 22.89 10.71
C GLU A 420 -6.37 23.55 9.60
N TYR A 421 -6.99 22.73 8.74
CA TYR A 421 -7.85 23.22 7.65
C TYR A 421 -9.34 23.18 7.97
N GLY A 422 -9.72 23.05 9.25
CA GLY A 422 -11.11 23.13 9.71
C GLY A 422 -11.99 21.95 9.31
N LEU A 423 -11.40 20.78 9.02
CA LEU A 423 -12.10 19.57 8.59
C LEU A 423 -12.42 18.62 9.76
N GLY A 424 -12.11 19.02 11.00
CA GLY A 424 -12.29 18.18 12.18
C GLY A 424 -11.43 16.92 12.12
N TYR A 425 -11.97 15.80 12.58
CA TYR A 425 -11.25 14.51 12.59
C TYR A 425 -11.46 13.71 11.29
N ASP A 426 -11.34 14.36 10.13
CA ASP A 426 -11.40 13.70 8.81
C ASP A 426 -10.02 13.16 8.43
N LEU A 427 -9.73 11.92 8.81
CA LEU A 427 -8.44 11.28 8.55
C LEU A 427 -8.16 11.05 7.06
N VAL A 428 -9.21 10.95 6.22
CA VAL A 428 -9.04 10.77 4.76
C VAL A 428 -8.49 12.05 4.14
N ALA A 429 -9.13 13.18 4.41
CA ALA A 429 -8.67 14.49 3.96
C ALA A 429 -7.31 14.84 4.61
N GLY A 430 -7.17 14.61 5.91
CA GLY A 430 -5.94 14.90 6.65
C GLY A 430 -4.71 14.15 6.13
N ALA A 431 -4.84 12.88 5.77
CA ALA A 431 -3.74 12.11 5.19
C ALA A 431 -3.32 12.65 3.82
N ASN A 432 -4.28 13.04 2.97
CA ASN A 432 -3.98 13.68 1.69
C ASN A 432 -3.26 15.02 1.89
N ILE A 433 -3.75 15.87 2.78
CA ILE A 433 -3.18 17.18 3.10
C ILE A 433 -1.77 17.02 3.68
N ALA A 434 -1.57 16.18 4.68
CA ALA A 434 -0.27 15.96 5.32
C ALA A 434 0.77 15.44 4.32
N GLY A 435 0.41 14.44 3.50
CA GLY A 435 1.29 13.91 2.46
C GLY A 435 1.67 14.96 1.41
N PHE A 436 0.69 15.74 0.96
CA PHE A 436 0.89 16.81 -0.01
C PHE A 436 1.78 17.94 0.52
N LYS A 437 1.52 18.46 1.71
CA LYS A 437 2.25 19.61 2.29
C LYS A 437 3.76 19.40 2.27
N LYS A 438 4.24 18.24 2.69
CA LYS A 438 5.67 17.94 2.74
C LYS A 438 6.31 17.93 1.35
N VAL A 439 5.65 17.31 0.36
CA VAL A 439 6.15 17.24 -1.01
C VAL A 439 6.11 18.62 -1.67
N ALA A 440 4.99 19.35 -1.51
CA ALA A 440 4.81 20.69 -2.05
C ALA A 440 5.88 21.66 -1.53
N GLN A 441 6.13 21.67 -0.23
CA GLN A 441 7.15 22.50 0.39
C GLN A 441 8.54 22.19 -0.15
N ALA A 442 8.89 20.88 -0.23
CA ALA A 442 10.19 20.46 -0.78
C ALA A 442 10.35 20.89 -2.26
N MET A 443 9.31 20.69 -3.08
CA MET A 443 9.33 21.13 -4.49
C MET A 443 9.46 22.65 -4.63
N TYR A 444 8.82 23.40 -3.73
CA TYR A 444 8.89 24.87 -3.75
C TYR A 444 10.29 25.37 -3.36
N GLU A 445 10.86 24.85 -2.29
CA GLU A 445 12.19 25.24 -1.77
C GLU A 445 13.34 24.85 -2.70
N GLN A 446 13.22 23.73 -3.40
CA GLN A 446 14.24 23.27 -4.37
C GLN A 446 14.17 24.02 -5.71
N GLY A 447 13.15 24.84 -5.93
CA GLY A 447 13.00 25.65 -7.14
C GLY A 447 12.33 24.91 -8.30
N VAL A 448 12.43 25.53 -9.49
CA VAL A 448 11.87 25.01 -10.74
C VAL A 448 13.00 24.46 -11.60
N PHE A 449 13.04 23.15 -11.84
CA PHE A 449 14.06 22.46 -12.63
C PHE A 449 13.42 21.38 -13.53
#